data_1eed08dd55708d1ac82dfa90d4aeb783
#
_entry.id   1eed08dd55708d1ac82dfa90d4aeb783
#
_cell.length_a   1.000
_cell.length_b   1.000
_cell.length_c   1.000
_cell.angle_alpha   90.00
_cell.angle_beta   90.00
_cell.angle_gamma   90.00
#
_symmetry.space_group_name_H-M   'P 1'
#
loop_
_entity.id
_entity.type
_entity.pdbx_description
1 polymer ?
#
loop_
_entity_poly.entity_id
_entity_poly.type
_entity_poly.pdbx_seq_one_letter_code
_entity_poly.pdbx_strand_id
1 'polypeptide(L)'
;KASWSVFNRDSLISIQGREILLLVVKTGAVLGVLNYFFYREWWAFVLLIPVGVLYFRLECGNLIRKKQDQVREQFVELLRFTVTSLRAGYSVENAFLDSYADLEKLYGERSVICKILRRFAIARQNHRPFAETWRMVGEELRVTEIREFSEIYETAYHHSGNLSSVMEQTSQIIMEKTELRRELFLLMASRRMELRIMTAMPFAIMAYIQWTSPGFFDELYHNTPGRMLMTGILFLYLTGYVWAWKITRMELSSGRKKAECLKEIYPEFVEKLRLYLVAGLNVRNAFLTITSLYAGIREKDRAHSYLLKELRSAGNQLANGIPEDEVYTQWGMNCEERSCRRLGFLLSVNLRKGNRQLLSCLEEEIRDTRQELQKKIRKKGEEASTKLLFPMLLYLIIVMI
;
A
#
# COMPACT_ATOMS: atom_id res chain seq x y z
N LYS A 1 19.03 1.45 -3.48
CA LYS A 1 19.06 1.38 -4.97
C LYS A 1 17.70 1.67 -5.63
N ALA A 2 16.58 1.68 -4.88
CA ALA A 2 15.23 1.89 -5.42
C ALA A 2 14.88 3.37 -5.72
N SER A 3 15.64 4.36 -5.23
CA SER A 3 15.26 5.78 -5.37
C SER A 3 15.69 6.43 -6.70
N TRP A 4 16.68 5.89 -7.39
CA TRP A 4 17.21 6.50 -8.61
C TRP A 4 16.39 6.21 -9.90
N SER A 5 15.67 5.08 -9.95
CA SER A 5 14.83 4.76 -11.13
C SER A 5 13.61 5.68 -11.28
N VAL A 6 13.19 6.33 -10.19
CA VAL A 6 12.04 7.26 -10.17
C VAL A 6 12.40 8.61 -10.82
N PHE A 7 13.69 8.91 -10.94
CA PHE A 7 14.21 10.13 -11.60
C PHE A 7 14.41 9.95 -13.12
N ASN A 8 14.17 8.74 -13.65
CA ASN A 8 14.31 8.53 -15.08
C ASN A 8 13.11 9.12 -15.83
N ARG A 9 13.36 9.98 -16.82
CA ARG A 9 12.36 10.73 -17.59
C ARG A 9 11.42 9.84 -18.39
N ASP A 10 11.83 8.60 -18.67
CA ASP A 10 11.10 7.62 -19.48
C ASP A 10 10.19 6.70 -18.64
N SER A 11 10.25 6.78 -17.31
CA SER A 11 9.37 5.99 -16.44
C SER A 11 7.94 6.57 -16.44
N LEU A 12 6.94 5.68 -16.43
CA LEU A 12 5.50 6.06 -16.37
C LEU A 12 5.18 6.91 -15.14
N ILE A 13 5.86 6.67 -14.01
CA ILE A 13 5.81 7.48 -12.80
C ILE A 13 7.14 8.23 -12.66
N SER A 14 7.29 9.35 -13.35
CA SER A 14 8.44 10.24 -13.17
C SER A 14 8.08 11.41 -12.26
N ILE A 15 9.01 11.80 -11.40
CA ILE A 15 8.90 13.05 -10.65
C ILE A 15 9.37 14.17 -11.58
N GLN A 16 8.48 15.10 -11.90
CA GLN A 16 8.83 16.26 -12.74
C GLN A 16 9.75 17.22 -11.95
N GLY A 17 10.66 17.89 -12.67
CA GLY A 17 11.56 18.87 -12.05
C GLY A 17 10.82 19.96 -11.24
N ARG A 18 9.63 20.37 -11.70
CA ARG A 18 8.75 21.31 -10.98
C ARG A 18 8.30 20.77 -9.60
N GLU A 19 8.04 19.48 -9.50
CA GLU A 19 7.64 18.85 -8.23
C GLU A 19 8.80 18.75 -7.24
N ILE A 20 10.02 18.51 -7.77
CA ILE A 20 11.25 18.53 -6.96
C ILE A 20 11.49 19.94 -6.43
N LEU A 21 11.34 20.95 -7.30
CA LEU A 21 11.48 22.35 -6.90
C LEU A 21 10.48 22.72 -5.79
N LEU A 22 9.22 22.32 -5.96
CA LEU A 22 8.18 22.54 -4.92
C LEU A 22 8.51 21.82 -3.60
N LEU A 23 9.08 20.60 -3.66
CA LEU A 23 9.55 19.89 -2.47
C LEU A 23 10.70 20.63 -1.77
N VAL A 24 11.66 21.14 -2.53
CA VAL A 24 12.79 21.90 -1.98
C VAL A 24 12.28 23.19 -1.34
N VAL A 25 11.41 23.94 -2.01
CA VAL A 25 10.79 25.17 -1.47
C VAL A 25 10.00 24.87 -0.18
N LYS A 26 9.19 23.81 -0.19
CA LYS A 26 8.43 23.38 0.99
C LYS A 26 9.36 22.99 2.15
N THR A 27 10.43 22.26 1.88
CA THR A 27 11.43 21.90 2.90
C THR A 27 12.12 23.15 3.44
N GLY A 28 12.51 24.08 2.57
CA GLY A 28 13.09 25.36 2.98
C GLY A 28 12.14 26.20 3.84
N ALA A 29 10.86 26.24 3.47
CA ALA A 29 9.82 26.93 4.27
C ALA A 29 9.66 26.32 5.67
N VAL A 30 9.65 24.98 5.78
CA VAL A 30 9.57 24.30 7.08
C VAL A 30 10.81 24.61 7.93
N LEU A 31 12.03 24.56 7.34
CA LEU A 31 13.26 24.91 8.05
C LEU A 31 13.27 26.40 8.46
N GLY A 32 12.77 27.29 7.60
CA GLY A 32 12.63 28.71 7.91
C GLY A 32 11.69 28.97 9.09
N VAL A 33 10.54 28.28 9.13
CA VAL A 33 9.59 28.36 10.25
C VAL A 33 10.24 27.84 11.54
N LEU A 34 10.90 26.67 11.48
CA LEU A 34 11.61 26.14 12.65
C LEU A 34 12.70 27.08 13.15
N ASN A 35 13.50 27.64 12.24
CA ASN A 35 14.53 28.61 12.61
C ASN A 35 13.96 29.89 13.22
N TYR A 36 12.89 30.43 12.64
CA TYR A 36 12.24 31.67 13.11
C TYR A 36 11.70 31.52 14.55
N PHE A 37 11.07 30.39 14.87
CA PHE A 37 10.46 30.18 16.18
C PHE A 37 11.44 29.70 17.26
N PHE A 38 12.53 28.99 16.89
CA PHE A 38 13.42 28.37 17.90
C PHE A 38 14.75 29.08 18.05
N TYR A 39 15.31 29.71 17.03
CA TYR A 39 16.69 30.21 17.08
C TYR A 39 16.86 31.68 16.67
N ARG A 40 16.15 32.14 15.63
CA ARG A 40 16.30 33.48 15.00
C ARG A 40 17.71 33.80 14.51
N GLU A 41 18.62 32.81 14.39
CA GLU A 41 19.99 32.99 13.98
C GLU A 41 20.37 32.17 12.75
N TRP A 42 21.27 32.70 11.93
CA TRP A 42 21.66 32.06 10.67
C TRP A 42 22.42 30.75 10.85
N TRP A 43 23.27 30.63 11.89
CA TRP A 43 24.01 29.39 12.17
C TRP A 43 23.11 28.20 12.49
N ALA A 44 21.92 28.43 12.97
CA ALA A 44 20.99 27.38 13.32
C ALA A 44 20.50 26.59 12.10
N PHE A 45 20.56 27.16 10.89
CA PHE A 45 20.32 26.39 9.67
C PHE A 45 21.22 25.18 9.54
N VAL A 46 22.48 25.27 9.96
CA VAL A 46 23.42 24.14 9.92
C VAL A 46 22.93 23.01 10.82
N LEU A 47 22.46 23.33 12.03
CA LEU A 47 21.88 22.37 12.96
C LEU A 47 20.60 21.72 12.43
N LEU A 48 19.80 22.45 11.63
CA LEU A 48 18.54 21.98 11.06
C LEU A 48 18.70 21.16 9.76
N ILE A 49 19.89 21.14 9.13
CA ILE A 49 20.14 20.34 7.91
C ILE A 49 19.69 18.87 8.04
N PRO A 50 20.04 18.12 9.11
CA PRO A 50 19.62 16.72 9.24
C PRO A 50 18.09 16.57 9.27
N VAL A 51 17.41 17.51 9.91
CA VAL A 51 15.92 17.55 9.96
C VAL A 51 15.35 17.79 8.57
N GLY A 52 15.93 18.72 7.81
CA GLY A 52 15.55 19.00 6.42
C GLY A 52 15.72 17.80 5.50
N VAL A 53 16.85 17.09 5.59
CA VAL A 53 17.12 15.88 4.81
C VAL A 53 16.11 14.78 5.16
N LEU A 54 15.80 14.59 6.45
CA LEU A 54 14.80 13.62 6.88
C LEU A 54 13.41 13.98 6.35
N TYR A 55 13.00 15.24 6.50
CA TYR A 55 11.73 15.75 6.02
C TYR A 55 11.60 15.58 4.49
N PHE A 56 12.62 15.97 3.74
CA PHE A 56 12.67 15.82 2.29
C PHE A 56 12.49 14.35 1.84
N ARG A 57 13.19 13.41 2.51
CA ARG A 57 13.04 11.97 2.23
C ARG A 57 11.62 11.46 2.51
N LEU A 58 11.03 11.88 3.61
CA LEU A 58 9.67 11.48 3.98
C LEU A 58 8.65 12.01 2.97
N GLU A 59 8.79 13.27 2.57
CA GLU A 59 7.86 13.91 1.65
C GLU A 59 8.02 13.40 0.21
N CYS A 60 9.24 13.10 -0.23
CA CYS A 60 9.48 12.42 -1.50
C CYS A 60 8.78 11.04 -1.54
N GLY A 61 8.87 10.28 -0.46
CA GLY A 61 8.14 9.02 -0.32
C GLY A 61 6.61 9.18 -0.37
N ASN A 62 6.08 10.23 0.24
CA ASN A 62 4.65 10.55 0.21
C ASN A 62 4.19 10.94 -1.20
N LEU A 63 5.00 11.68 -1.96
CA LEU A 63 4.70 12.07 -3.34
C LEU A 63 4.62 10.85 -4.26
N ILE A 64 5.57 9.93 -4.14
CA ILE A 64 5.58 8.68 -4.93
C ILE A 64 4.31 7.87 -4.62
N ARG A 65 3.97 7.70 -3.35
CA ARG A 65 2.75 6.98 -2.93
C ARG A 65 1.49 7.64 -3.49
N LYS A 66 1.40 8.98 -3.43
CA LYS A 66 0.27 9.72 -3.98
C LYS A 66 0.11 9.46 -5.48
N LYS A 67 1.22 9.43 -6.22
CA LYS A 67 1.19 9.09 -7.65
C LYS A 67 0.76 7.64 -7.90
N GLN A 68 1.25 6.70 -7.11
CA GLN A 68 0.81 5.31 -7.17
C GLN A 68 -0.67 5.14 -6.86
N ASP A 69 -1.20 5.88 -5.88
CA ASP A 69 -2.63 5.88 -5.55
C ASP A 69 -3.47 6.46 -6.70
N GLN A 70 -3.01 7.54 -7.35
CA GLN A 70 -3.66 8.09 -8.54
C GLN A 70 -3.69 7.08 -9.71
N VAL A 71 -2.58 6.39 -9.96
CA VAL A 71 -2.51 5.36 -10.99
C VAL A 71 -3.44 4.19 -10.67
N ARG A 72 -3.54 3.80 -9.39
CA ARG A 72 -4.48 2.78 -8.93
C ARG A 72 -5.93 3.16 -9.21
N GLU A 73 -6.33 4.39 -8.89
CA GLU A 73 -7.67 4.89 -9.16
C GLU A 73 -7.97 4.88 -10.67
N GLN A 74 -7.04 5.37 -11.49
CA GLN A 74 -7.17 5.33 -12.95
C GLN A 74 -7.27 3.90 -13.49
N PHE A 75 -6.52 2.96 -12.90
CA PHE A 75 -6.57 1.55 -13.28
C PHE A 75 -7.91 0.91 -12.91
N VAL A 76 -8.49 1.24 -11.77
CA VAL A 76 -9.82 0.77 -11.38
C VAL A 76 -10.89 1.25 -12.36
N GLU A 77 -10.81 2.50 -12.81
CA GLU A 77 -11.74 3.00 -13.83
C GLU A 77 -11.54 2.30 -15.19
N LEU A 78 -10.30 2.04 -15.57
CA LEU A 78 -10.00 1.21 -16.75
C LEU A 78 -10.68 -0.16 -16.64
N LEU A 79 -10.53 -0.84 -15.49
CA LEU A 79 -11.17 -2.14 -15.27
C LEU A 79 -12.71 -2.06 -15.35
N ARG A 80 -13.28 -0.96 -14.84
CA ARG A 80 -14.75 -0.74 -14.90
C ARG A 80 -15.26 -0.64 -16.32
N PHE A 81 -14.62 0.14 -17.19
CA PHE A 81 -14.94 0.22 -18.60
C PHE A 81 -14.71 -1.11 -19.31
N THR A 82 -13.56 -1.74 -19.04
CA THR A 82 -13.22 -3.05 -19.61
C THR A 82 -14.27 -4.12 -19.28
N VAL A 83 -14.76 -4.21 -18.04
CA VAL A 83 -15.82 -5.16 -17.66
C VAL A 83 -17.10 -4.92 -18.45
N THR A 84 -17.47 -3.68 -18.70
CA THR A 84 -18.65 -3.34 -19.49
C THR A 84 -18.52 -3.87 -20.93
N SER A 85 -17.35 -3.64 -21.56
CA SER A 85 -17.08 -4.13 -22.92
C SER A 85 -16.96 -5.66 -22.97
N LEU A 86 -16.40 -6.32 -21.93
CA LEU A 86 -16.35 -7.78 -21.84
C LEU A 86 -17.75 -8.40 -21.77
N ARG A 87 -18.67 -7.79 -21.01
CA ARG A 87 -20.08 -8.22 -20.95
C ARG A 87 -20.82 -8.02 -22.27
N ALA A 88 -20.42 -7.04 -23.06
CA ALA A 88 -20.92 -6.84 -24.41
C ALA A 88 -20.33 -7.83 -25.43
N GLY A 89 -19.43 -8.73 -25.00
CA GLY A 89 -18.86 -9.78 -25.86
C GLY A 89 -17.56 -9.43 -26.57
N TYR A 90 -16.93 -8.29 -26.23
CA TYR A 90 -15.62 -7.95 -26.77
C TYR A 90 -14.53 -8.87 -26.25
N SER A 91 -13.50 -9.12 -27.05
CA SER A 91 -12.27 -9.77 -26.56
C SER A 91 -11.58 -8.89 -25.55
N VAL A 92 -10.81 -9.50 -24.61
CA VAL A 92 -10.10 -8.77 -23.53
C VAL A 92 -9.24 -7.64 -24.08
N GLU A 93 -8.47 -7.91 -25.15
CA GLU A 93 -7.60 -6.92 -25.76
C GLU A 93 -8.37 -5.74 -26.38
N ASN A 94 -9.47 -6.02 -27.06
CA ASN A 94 -10.32 -4.99 -27.64
C ASN A 94 -11.03 -4.18 -26.55
N ALA A 95 -11.52 -4.81 -25.48
CA ALA A 95 -12.18 -4.16 -24.35
C ALA A 95 -11.23 -3.13 -23.67
N PHE A 96 -9.94 -3.48 -23.50
CA PHE A 96 -8.96 -2.55 -22.98
C PHE A 96 -8.69 -1.36 -23.92
N LEU A 97 -8.53 -1.60 -25.20
CA LEU A 97 -8.22 -0.53 -26.17
C LEU A 97 -9.45 0.37 -26.42
N ASP A 98 -10.65 -0.17 -26.39
CA ASP A 98 -11.90 0.58 -26.54
C ASP A 98 -12.10 1.57 -25.38
N SER A 99 -11.68 1.21 -24.17
CA SER A 99 -11.74 2.06 -23.00
C SER A 99 -10.88 3.33 -23.09
N TYR A 100 -9.99 3.46 -24.09
CA TYR A 100 -9.10 4.61 -24.25
C TYR A 100 -9.85 5.93 -24.38
N ALA A 101 -10.86 5.98 -25.25
CA ALA A 101 -11.60 7.20 -25.53
C ALA A 101 -12.35 7.76 -24.30
N ASP A 102 -12.88 6.89 -23.46
CA ASP A 102 -13.58 7.29 -22.26
C ASP A 102 -12.62 7.74 -21.15
N LEU A 103 -11.51 7.06 -21.00
CA LEU A 103 -10.46 7.45 -20.06
C LEU A 103 -9.74 8.74 -20.47
N GLU A 104 -9.59 9.00 -21.76
CA GLU A 104 -9.05 10.26 -22.27
C GLU A 104 -9.94 11.44 -21.93
N LYS A 105 -11.28 11.28 -22.06
CA LYS A 105 -12.25 12.31 -21.65
C LYS A 105 -12.24 12.55 -20.14
N LEU A 106 -12.03 11.49 -19.33
CA LEU A 106 -12.08 11.57 -17.88
C LEU A 106 -10.79 12.14 -17.26
N TYR A 107 -9.63 11.72 -17.74
CA TYR A 107 -8.33 12.03 -17.13
C TYR A 107 -7.38 12.84 -18.04
N GLY A 108 -7.75 13.03 -19.29
CA GLY A 108 -6.92 13.71 -20.30
C GLY A 108 -5.84 12.80 -20.90
N GLU A 109 -5.38 13.18 -22.10
CA GLU A 109 -4.39 12.43 -22.91
C GLU A 109 -3.06 12.18 -22.17
N ARG A 110 -2.65 13.11 -21.28
CA ARG A 110 -1.37 13.05 -20.56
C ARG A 110 -1.41 12.15 -19.31
N SER A 111 -2.55 11.58 -18.98
CA SER A 111 -2.69 10.68 -17.83
C SER A 111 -1.82 9.43 -17.99
N VAL A 112 -1.45 8.83 -16.85
CA VAL A 112 -0.61 7.62 -16.85
C VAL A 112 -1.35 6.47 -17.51
N ILE A 113 -2.65 6.34 -17.28
CA ILE A 113 -3.46 5.26 -17.87
C ILE A 113 -3.57 5.37 -19.39
N CYS A 114 -3.75 6.58 -19.94
CA CYS A 114 -3.77 6.79 -21.38
C CYS A 114 -2.41 6.47 -22.03
N LYS A 115 -1.31 6.79 -21.35
CA LYS A 115 0.03 6.40 -21.81
C LYS A 115 0.23 4.88 -21.82
N ILE A 116 -0.30 4.19 -20.82
CA ILE A 116 -0.29 2.72 -20.75
C ILE A 116 -1.06 2.15 -21.94
N LEU A 117 -2.31 2.58 -22.14
CA LEU A 117 -3.14 2.09 -23.25
C LEU A 117 -2.53 2.39 -24.63
N ARG A 118 -1.86 3.53 -24.78
CA ARG A 118 -1.11 3.83 -26.01
C ARG A 118 0.06 2.85 -26.22
N ARG A 119 0.78 2.46 -25.15
CA ARG A 119 1.79 1.40 -25.23
C ARG A 119 1.18 0.07 -25.67
N PHE A 120 -0.01 -0.27 -25.19
CA PHE A 120 -0.73 -1.47 -25.61
C PHE A 120 -1.14 -1.39 -27.10
N ALA A 121 -1.61 -0.25 -27.58
CA ALA A 121 -1.92 -0.06 -28.99
C ALA A 121 -0.67 -0.26 -29.87
N ILE A 122 0.47 0.30 -29.49
CA ILE A 122 1.75 0.13 -30.19
C ILE A 122 2.24 -1.33 -30.10
N ALA A 123 2.11 -1.98 -28.95
CA ALA A 123 2.50 -3.37 -28.78
C ALA A 123 1.68 -4.29 -29.69
N ARG A 124 0.38 -4.04 -29.82
CA ARG A 124 -0.51 -4.76 -30.76
C ARG A 124 -0.08 -4.56 -32.22
N GLN A 125 0.25 -3.33 -32.63
CA GLN A 125 0.76 -3.07 -33.99
C GLN A 125 2.07 -3.83 -34.28
N ASN A 126 2.91 -4.00 -33.26
CA ASN A 126 4.17 -4.73 -33.34
C ASN A 126 4.02 -6.23 -33.05
N HIS A 127 2.82 -6.77 -33.03
CA HIS A 127 2.51 -8.18 -32.72
C HIS A 127 3.11 -8.72 -31.43
N ARG A 128 3.33 -7.84 -30.43
CA ARG A 128 3.80 -8.29 -29.10
C ARG A 128 2.65 -8.87 -28.29
N PRO A 129 2.90 -9.97 -27.53
CA PRO A 129 1.89 -10.55 -26.65
C PRO A 129 1.37 -9.54 -25.63
N PHE A 130 0.07 -9.49 -25.45
CA PHE A 130 -0.59 -8.58 -24.52
C PHE A 130 -0.18 -8.86 -23.06
N ALA A 131 0.01 -10.15 -22.71
CA ALA A 131 0.52 -10.58 -21.40
C ALA A 131 1.90 -10.00 -21.07
N GLU A 132 2.84 -10.00 -22.02
CA GLU A 132 4.17 -9.44 -21.83
C GLU A 132 4.12 -7.92 -21.56
N THR A 133 3.25 -7.22 -22.28
CA THR A 133 3.06 -5.78 -22.08
C THR A 133 2.50 -5.48 -20.67
N TRP A 134 1.53 -6.27 -20.19
CA TRP A 134 1.02 -6.14 -18.82
C TRP A 134 2.09 -6.40 -17.78
N ARG A 135 2.91 -7.43 -17.96
CA ARG A 135 4.01 -7.74 -17.04
C ARG A 135 4.99 -6.56 -16.93
N MET A 136 5.43 -6.01 -18.07
CA MET A 136 6.32 -4.83 -18.07
C MET A 136 5.70 -3.62 -17.36
N VAL A 137 4.43 -3.33 -17.61
CA VAL A 137 3.71 -2.24 -16.96
C VAL A 137 3.60 -2.47 -15.44
N GLY A 138 3.28 -3.68 -14.99
CA GLY A 138 3.18 -4.05 -13.58
C GLY A 138 4.51 -3.89 -12.82
N GLU A 139 5.62 -4.28 -13.45
CA GLU A 139 6.96 -4.15 -12.87
C GLU A 139 7.41 -2.67 -12.80
N GLU A 140 7.11 -1.86 -13.83
CA GLU A 140 7.48 -0.46 -13.90
C GLU A 140 6.74 0.40 -12.88
N LEU A 141 5.42 0.24 -12.77
CA LEU A 141 4.57 1.07 -11.92
C LEU A 141 4.68 0.73 -10.43
N ARG A 142 5.04 -0.51 -10.10
CA ARG A 142 5.08 -1.04 -8.73
C ARG A 142 3.75 -0.86 -7.97
N VAL A 143 2.64 -0.86 -8.69
CA VAL A 143 1.29 -0.87 -8.15
C VAL A 143 0.84 -2.32 -8.01
N THR A 144 0.55 -2.74 -6.80
CA THR A 144 0.26 -4.15 -6.47
C THR A 144 -0.90 -4.70 -7.29
N GLU A 145 -1.96 -3.93 -7.46
CA GLU A 145 -3.18 -4.32 -8.17
C GLU A 145 -2.92 -4.55 -9.68
N ILE A 146 -2.07 -3.74 -10.30
CA ILE A 146 -1.68 -3.91 -11.71
C ILE A 146 -0.81 -5.15 -11.88
N ARG A 147 0.09 -5.39 -10.93
CA ARG A 147 0.94 -6.58 -10.97
C ARG A 147 0.12 -7.86 -10.76
N GLU A 148 -0.78 -7.88 -9.79
CA GLU A 148 -1.69 -9.01 -9.57
C GLU A 148 -2.54 -9.28 -10.81
N PHE A 149 -3.07 -8.23 -11.44
CA PHE A 149 -3.83 -8.37 -12.68
C PHE A 149 -2.97 -8.96 -13.80
N SER A 150 -1.74 -8.50 -13.98
CA SER A 150 -0.85 -8.98 -15.04
C SER A 150 -0.49 -10.46 -14.85
N GLU A 151 -0.21 -10.89 -13.62
CA GLU A 151 0.10 -12.28 -13.28
C GLU A 151 -1.07 -13.21 -13.54
N ILE A 152 -2.29 -12.77 -13.18
CA ILE A 152 -3.51 -13.56 -13.41
C ILE A 152 -3.85 -13.61 -14.90
N TYR A 153 -3.68 -12.49 -15.62
CA TYR A 153 -3.88 -12.45 -17.06
C TYR A 153 -2.95 -13.46 -17.78
N GLU A 154 -1.65 -13.44 -17.47
CA GLU A 154 -0.67 -14.36 -18.04
C GLU A 154 -1.04 -15.82 -17.75
N THR A 155 -1.43 -16.11 -16.51
CA THR A 155 -1.84 -17.46 -16.09
C THR A 155 -3.12 -17.91 -16.81
N ALA A 156 -4.13 -17.04 -16.87
CA ALA A 156 -5.41 -17.36 -17.49
C ALA A 156 -5.29 -17.49 -19.01
N TYR A 157 -4.41 -16.72 -19.64
CA TYR A 157 -4.15 -16.81 -21.08
C TYR A 157 -3.66 -18.20 -21.49
N HIS A 158 -2.84 -18.84 -20.64
CA HIS A 158 -2.28 -20.17 -20.93
C HIS A 158 -3.17 -21.33 -20.47
N HIS A 159 -4.04 -21.15 -19.48
CA HIS A 159 -4.73 -22.27 -18.81
C HIS A 159 -6.27 -22.16 -18.86
N SER A 160 -6.84 -21.01 -19.21
CA SER A 160 -8.28 -20.82 -19.17
C SER A 160 -8.93 -20.97 -20.54
N GLY A 161 -10.02 -21.75 -20.60
CA GLY A 161 -10.89 -21.82 -21.78
C GLY A 161 -11.77 -20.59 -21.99
N ASN A 162 -11.91 -19.72 -20.97
CA ASN A 162 -12.73 -18.50 -21.03
C ASN A 162 -12.03 -17.31 -20.35
N LEU A 163 -11.08 -16.72 -21.07
CA LEU A 163 -10.28 -15.59 -20.59
C LEU A 163 -11.14 -14.37 -20.19
N SER A 164 -12.22 -14.10 -20.96
CA SER A 164 -13.11 -12.94 -20.69
C SER A 164 -13.78 -13.05 -19.33
N SER A 165 -14.32 -14.22 -18.97
CA SER A 165 -14.94 -14.44 -17.66
C SER A 165 -13.94 -14.35 -16.51
N VAL A 166 -12.73 -14.88 -16.69
CA VAL A 166 -11.67 -14.79 -15.66
C VAL A 166 -11.27 -13.32 -15.45
N MET A 167 -11.12 -12.56 -16.53
CA MET A 167 -10.74 -11.15 -16.45
C MET A 167 -11.85 -10.30 -15.85
N GLU A 168 -13.12 -10.60 -16.15
CA GLU A 168 -14.25 -9.93 -15.51
C GLU A 168 -14.25 -10.14 -13.99
N GLN A 169 -14.12 -11.41 -13.53
CA GLN A 169 -14.08 -11.73 -12.10
C GLN A 169 -12.84 -11.13 -11.41
N THR A 170 -11.68 -11.19 -12.05
CA THR A 170 -10.46 -10.57 -11.53
C THR A 170 -10.62 -9.06 -11.38
N SER A 171 -11.20 -8.42 -12.38
CA SER A 171 -11.46 -6.97 -12.34
C SER A 171 -12.40 -6.60 -11.20
N GLN A 172 -13.48 -7.36 -11.00
CA GLN A 172 -14.41 -7.15 -9.88
C GLN A 172 -13.72 -7.26 -8.52
N ILE A 173 -12.89 -8.30 -8.32
CA ILE A 173 -12.15 -8.48 -7.06
C ILE A 173 -11.19 -7.32 -6.80
N ILE A 174 -10.48 -6.84 -7.83
CA ILE A 174 -9.57 -5.70 -7.70
C ILE A 174 -10.33 -4.40 -7.38
N MET A 175 -11.49 -4.17 -8.02
CA MET A 175 -12.36 -3.03 -7.73
C MET A 175 -12.86 -3.06 -6.28
N GLU A 176 -13.38 -4.19 -5.80
CA GLU A 176 -13.83 -4.36 -4.42
C GLU A 176 -12.69 -4.14 -3.40
N LYS A 177 -11.50 -4.71 -3.67
CA LYS A 177 -10.30 -4.52 -2.83
C LYS A 177 -9.90 -3.05 -2.73
N THR A 178 -10.00 -2.32 -3.83
CA THR A 178 -9.63 -0.90 -3.87
C THR A 178 -10.68 -0.03 -3.16
N GLU A 179 -11.97 -0.35 -3.29
CA GLU A 179 -13.04 0.36 -2.57
C GLU A 179 -12.92 0.17 -1.06
N LEU A 180 -12.66 -1.04 -0.58
CA LEU A 180 -12.36 -1.30 0.83
C LEU A 180 -11.17 -0.46 1.33
N ARG A 181 -10.10 -0.38 0.54
CA ARG A 181 -8.94 0.45 0.87
C ARG A 181 -9.31 1.93 0.97
N ARG A 182 -10.19 2.42 0.09
CA ARG A 182 -10.70 3.79 0.11
C ARG A 182 -11.53 4.06 1.36
N GLU A 183 -12.44 3.16 1.74
CA GLU A 183 -13.21 3.27 2.98
C GLU A 183 -12.29 3.37 4.21
N LEU A 184 -11.27 2.49 4.29
CA LEU A 184 -10.29 2.53 5.37
C LEU A 184 -9.49 3.84 5.40
N PHE A 185 -9.13 4.36 4.23
CA PHE A 185 -8.44 5.65 4.13
C PHE A 185 -9.33 6.81 4.64
N LEU A 186 -10.63 6.79 4.34
CA LEU A 186 -11.59 7.78 4.82
C LEU A 186 -11.78 7.72 6.34
N LEU A 187 -11.85 6.52 6.93
CA LEU A 187 -11.92 6.34 8.38
C LEU A 187 -10.69 6.95 9.10
N MET A 188 -9.51 6.88 8.47
CA MET A 188 -8.27 7.44 9.01
C MET A 188 -8.09 8.94 8.69
N ALA A 189 -8.88 9.53 7.79
CA ALA A 189 -8.72 10.91 7.36
C ALA A 189 -8.95 11.91 8.50
N SER A 190 -9.98 11.69 9.32
CA SER A 190 -10.28 12.52 10.51
C SER A 190 -9.08 12.58 11.46
N ARG A 191 -8.44 11.44 11.74
CA ARG A 191 -7.29 11.34 12.65
C ARG A 191 -6.04 12.05 12.10
N ARG A 192 -5.85 12.01 10.78
CA ARG A 192 -4.75 12.75 10.14
C ARG A 192 -4.94 14.26 10.23
N MET A 193 -6.19 14.72 10.17
CA MET A 193 -6.52 16.15 10.32
C MET A 193 -6.28 16.62 11.74
N GLU A 194 -6.72 15.85 12.74
CA GLU A 194 -6.48 16.09 14.16
C GLU A 194 -4.98 16.24 14.46
N LEU A 195 -4.15 15.32 13.95
CA LEU A 195 -2.70 15.40 14.07
C LEU A 195 -2.09 16.66 13.46
N ARG A 196 -2.58 17.08 12.28
CA ARG A 196 -2.08 18.31 11.64
C ARG A 196 -2.38 19.54 12.49
N ILE A 197 -3.59 19.63 13.05
CA ILE A 197 -3.99 20.74 13.94
C ILE A 197 -3.09 20.74 15.17
N MET A 198 -2.90 19.58 15.82
CA MET A 198 -2.06 19.46 17.03
C MET A 198 -0.59 19.80 16.75
N THR A 199 -0.06 19.40 15.59
CA THR A 199 1.31 19.72 15.19
C THR A 199 1.51 21.22 14.92
N ALA A 200 0.48 21.93 14.43
CA ALA A 200 0.53 23.36 14.16
C ALA A 200 0.32 24.23 15.41
N MET A 201 -0.36 23.70 16.44
CA MET A 201 -0.79 24.44 17.61
C MET A 201 0.36 25.12 18.40
N PRO A 202 1.52 24.48 18.66
CA PRO A 202 2.62 25.14 19.35
C PRO A 202 3.11 26.41 18.62
N PHE A 203 3.18 26.35 17.29
CA PHE A 203 3.59 27.52 16.49
C PHE A 203 2.56 28.62 16.51
N ALA A 204 1.26 28.29 16.49
CA ALA A 204 0.20 29.26 16.59
C ALA A 204 0.22 30.00 17.95
N ILE A 205 0.49 29.26 19.04
CA ILE A 205 0.58 29.84 20.38
C ILE A 205 1.84 30.71 20.50
N MET A 206 3.00 30.24 20.02
CA MET A 206 4.23 31.07 20.01
C MET A 206 4.04 32.34 19.17
N ALA A 207 3.37 32.27 18.02
CA ALA A 207 3.05 33.43 17.19
C ALA A 207 2.13 34.39 17.91
N TYR A 208 1.11 33.91 18.62
CA TYR A 208 0.18 34.71 19.40
C TYR A 208 0.90 35.46 20.53
N ILE A 209 1.73 34.75 21.33
CA ILE A 209 2.51 35.37 22.42
C ILE A 209 3.46 36.43 21.86
N GLN A 210 4.12 36.18 20.74
CA GLN A 210 5.06 37.08 20.10
C GLN A 210 4.36 38.35 19.59
N TRP A 211 3.09 38.23 19.16
CA TRP A 211 2.30 39.39 18.73
C TRP A 211 1.79 40.20 19.93
N THR A 212 1.33 39.52 20.99
CA THR A 212 0.74 40.19 22.18
C THR A 212 1.81 40.75 23.10
N SER A 213 2.97 40.13 23.20
CA SER A 213 4.07 40.52 24.09
C SER A 213 5.41 40.47 23.33
N PRO A 214 5.68 41.50 22.47
CA PRO A 214 6.95 41.59 21.75
C PRO A 214 8.14 41.57 22.74
N GLY A 215 9.12 40.71 22.51
CA GLY A 215 10.31 40.60 23.37
C GLY A 215 10.22 39.49 24.45
N PHE A 216 9.07 38.86 24.65
CA PHE A 216 8.90 37.76 25.64
C PHE A 216 9.94 36.63 25.48
N PHE A 217 10.28 36.31 24.25
CA PHE A 217 11.26 35.26 23.94
C PHE A 217 12.71 35.76 23.78
N ASP A 218 12.98 37.07 23.88
CA ASP A 218 14.32 37.61 23.58
C ASP A 218 15.36 37.15 24.58
N GLU A 219 15.02 36.99 25.85
CA GLU A 219 15.92 36.39 26.84
C GLU A 219 16.28 34.92 26.53
N LEU A 220 15.34 34.17 25.95
CA LEU A 220 15.61 32.76 25.59
C LEU A 220 16.53 32.61 24.36
N TYR A 221 16.50 33.58 23.43
CA TYR A 221 17.34 33.53 22.23
C TYR A 221 18.79 33.99 22.47
N HIS A 222 19.01 34.96 23.39
CA HIS A 222 20.30 35.59 23.58
C HIS A 222 21.15 34.90 24.68
N ASN A 223 20.53 34.18 25.61
CA ASN A 223 21.24 33.50 26.71
C ASN A 223 21.61 32.06 26.35
N THR A 224 22.81 31.61 26.76
CA THR A 224 23.27 30.22 26.55
C THR A 224 22.32 29.19 27.16
N PRO A 225 21.81 29.32 28.41
CA PRO A 225 20.84 28.39 28.98
C PRO A 225 19.51 28.42 28.26
N GLY A 226 19.05 29.58 27.75
CA GLY A 226 17.84 29.69 26.93
C GLY A 226 17.94 28.94 25.61
N ARG A 227 19.10 29.03 24.92
CA ARG A 227 19.36 28.27 23.68
C ARG A 227 19.39 26.77 23.92
N MET A 228 19.93 26.29 25.04
CA MET A 228 19.88 24.87 25.41
C MET A 228 18.44 24.43 25.67
N LEU A 229 17.63 25.24 26.36
CA LEU A 229 16.22 24.96 26.59
C LEU A 229 15.45 24.84 25.27
N MET A 230 15.60 25.83 24.36
CA MET A 230 14.93 25.84 23.04
C MET A 230 15.35 24.64 22.18
N THR A 231 16.64 24.22 22.25
CA THR A 231 17.10 23.00 21.55
C THR A 231 16.45 21.75 22.13
N GLY A 232 16.32 21.67 23.45
CA GLY A 232 15.62 20.59 24.15
C GLY A 232 14.15 20.51 23.77
N ILE A 233 13.46 21.65 23.71
CA ILE A 233 12.06 21.76 23.28
C ILE A 233 11.91 21.32 21.82
N LEU A 234 12.80 21.77 20.92
CA LEU A 234 12.79 21.34 19.52
C LEU A 234 12.99 19.82 19.38
N PHE A 235 13.94 19.25 20.14
CA PHE A 235 14.15 17.81 20.15
C PHE A 235 12.91 17.05 20.65
N LEU A 236 12.28 17.53 21.69
CA LEU A 236 11.02 16.99 22.24
C LEU A 236 9.89 17.05 21.19
N TYR A 237 9.75 18.20 20.49
CA TYR A 237 8.80 18.40 19.42
C TYR A 237 9.03 17.42 18.26
N LEU A 238 10.25 17.30 17.77
CA LEU A 238 10.60 16.37 16.68
C LEU A 238 10.35 14.90 17.06
N THR A 239 10.66 14.53 18.30
CA THR A 239 10.38 13.17 18.81
C THR A 239 8.88 12.89 18.84
N GLY A 240 8.09 13.85 19.34
CA GLY A 240 6.64 13.78 19.32
C GLY A 240 6.08 13.69 17.91
N TYR A 241 6.61 14.46 16.96
CA TYR A 241 6.21 14.41 15.55
C TYR A 241 6.51 13.06 14.91
N VAL A 242 7.73 12.53 15.08
CA VAL A 242 8.12 11.22 14.55
C VAL A 242 7.25 10.10 15.15
N TRP A 243 6.96 10.20 16.45
CA TRP A 243 6.12 9.22 17.14
C TRP A 243 4.67 9.27 16.65
N ALA A 244 4.07 10.46 16.57
CA ALA A 244 2.73 10.68 16.02
C ALA A 244 2.64 10.18 14.56
N TRP A 245 3.63 10.50 13.74
CA TRP A 245 3.74 10.04 12.36
C TRP A 245 3.83 8.50 12.28
N LYS A 246 4.62 7.87 13.16
CA LYS A 246 4.74 6.41 13.23
C LYS A 246 3.42 5.74 13.65
N ILE A 247 2.69 6.32 14.61
CA ILE A 247 1.38 5.83 15.03
C ILE A 247 0.36 5.93 13.89
N THR A 248 0.33 7.05 13.18
CA THR A 248 -0.62 7.28 12.06
C THR A 248 -0.27 6.45 10.82
N ARG A 249 1.01 6.12 10.66
CA ARG A 249 1.52 5.27 9.58
C ARG A 249 1.56 3.80 9.98
N MET A 250 1.00 3.43 11.13
CA MET A 250 0.90 2.03 11.52
C MET A 250 0.20 1.26 10.39
N GLU A 251 1.03 0.73 9.52
CA GLU A 251 0.67 -0.38 8.66
C GLU A 251 0.14 -1.49 9.58
N LEU A 252 -0.83 -2.24 9.11
CA LEU A 252 -1.48 -3.34 9.82
C LEU A 252 -0.49 -4.38 10.41
N SER A 253 0.77 -4.29 10.05
CA SER A 253 1.89 -5.17 10.38
C SER A 253 2.51 -4.89 11.77
N SER A 254 1.80 -5.20 12.83
CA SER A 254 2.36 -5.15 14.20
C SER A 254 2.27 -6.46 14.96
N GLY A 255 2.08 -7.58 14.27
CA GLY A 255 2.09 -8.91 14.90
C GLY A 255 3.51 -9.33 15.32
N ARG A 256 3.79 -9.41 16.62
CA ARG A 256 5.03 -10.00 17.15
C ARG A 256 4.98 -11.54 17.15
N LYS A 257 3.80 -12.13 17.15
CA LYS A 257 3.57 -13.59 17.18
C LYS A 257 3.32 -14.11 15.78
N LYS A 258 3.80 -15.32 15.46
CA LYS A 258 3.61 -16.02 14.17
C LYS A 258 2.14 -16.06 13.76
N ALA A 259 1.24 -16.43 14.66
CA ALA A 259 -0.20 -16.51 14.42
C ALA A 259 -0.82 -15.16 14.02
N GLU A 260 -0.39 -14.05 14.65
CA GLU A 260 -0.88 -12.70 14.28
C GLU A 260 -0.40 -12.26 12.91
N CYS A 261 0.84 -12.58 12.56
CA CYS A 261 1.40 -12.33 11.24
C CYS A 261 0.67 -13.13 10.15
N LEU A 262 0.40 -14.41 10.41
CA LEU A 262 -0.34 -15.28 9.49
C LEU A 262 -1.79 -14.81 9.33
N LYS A 263 -2.46 -14.39 10.40
CA LYS A 263 -3.82 -13.84 10.35
C LYS A 263 -3.91 -12.58 9.48
N GLU A 264 -2.84 -11.83 9.37
CA GLU A 264 -2.78 -10.60 8.58
C GLU A 264 -2.67 -10.87 7.08
N ILE A 265 -1.84 -11.86 6.68
CA ILE A 265 -1.60 -12.21 5.29
C ILE A 265 -2.61 -13.21 4.73
N TYR A 266 -3.33 -13.91 5.60
CA TYR A 266 -4.27 -14.94 5.23
C TYR A 266 -5.36 -14.50 4.22
N PRO A 267 -6.01 -13.33 4.37
CA PRO A 267 -7.00 -12.87 3.39
C PRO A 267 -6.42 -12.73 1.99
N GLU A 268 -5.21 -12.18 1.88
CA GLU A 268 -4.51 -12.02 0.61
C GLU A 268 -4.19 -13.38 -0.03
N PHE A 269 -3.76 -14.34 0.79
CA PHE A 269 -3.47 -15.69 0.32
C PHE A 269 -4.72 -16.38 -0.23
N VAL A 270 -5.86 -16.31 0.49
CA VAL A 270 -7.11 -16.95 0.05
C VAL A 270 -7.66 -16.28 -1.20
N GLU A 271 -7.57 -14.95 -1.31
CA GLU A 271 -7.95 -14.20 -2.52
C GLU A 271 -7.11 -14.65 -3.73
N LYS A 272 -5.80 -14.73 -3.59
CA LYS A 272 -4.91 -15.22 -4.66
C LYS A 272 -5.22 -16.66 -5.04
N LEU A 273 -5.44 -17.53 -4.06
CA LEU A 273 -5.80 -18.92 -4.32
C LEU A 273 -7.10 -18.99 -5.15
N ARG A 274 -8.14 -18.25 -4.75
CA ARG A 274 -9.40 -18.16 -5.49
C ARG A 274 -9.17 -17.67 -6.93
N LEU A 275 -8.38 -16.60 -7.11
CA LEU A 275 -8.11 -16.03 -8.43
C LEU A 275 -7.43 -17.04 -9.37
N TYR A 276 -6.45 -17.78 -8.88
CA TYR A 276 -5.79 -18.81 -9.68
C TYR A 276 -6.70 -20.01 -10.00
N LEU A 277 -7.59 -20.39 -9.08
CA LEU A 277 -8.58 -21.43 -9.35
C LEU A 277 -9.62 -20.97 -10.40
N VAL A 278 -10.05 -19.72 -10.34
CA VAL A 278 -10.90 -19.10 -11.37
C VAL A 278 -10.18 -19.02 -12.72
N ALA A 279 -8.87 -18.74 -12.70
CA ALA A 279 -8.02 -18.76 -13.89
C ALA A 279 -7.81 -20.15 -14.49
N GLY A 280 -8.38 -21.21 -13.88
CA GLY A 280 -8.37 -22.56 -14.41
C GLY A 280 -7.25 -23.47 -13.87
N LEU A 281 -6.44 -22.98 -12.92
CA LEU A 281 -5.45 -23.83 -12.27
C LEU A 281 -6.15 -24.82 -11.32
N ASN A 282 -5.58 -26.02 -11.17
CA ASN A 282 -5.93 -26.89 -10.06
C ASN A 282 -5.31 -26.40 -8.75
N VAL A 283 -5.78 -26.90 -7.61
CA VAL A 283 -5.35 -26.46 -6.27
C VAL A 283 -3.84 -26.58 -6.10
N ARG A 284 -3.24 -27.68 -6.56
CA ARG A 284 -1.79 -27.94 -6.49
C ARG A 284 -1.00 -26.86 -7.23
N ASN A 285 -1.34 -26.62 -8.48
CA ASN A 285 -0.64 -25.63 -9.30
C ASN A 285 -0.83 -24.21 -8.78
N ALA A 286 -2.05 -23.84 -8.32
CA ALA A 286 -2.32 -22.56 -7.68
C ALA A 286 -1.45 -22.36 -6.43
N PHE A 287 -1.33 -23.38 -5.60
CA PHE A 287 -0.53 -23.36 -4.38
C PHE A 287 0.97 -23.19 -4.68
N LEU A 288 1.50 -23.92 -5.67
CA LEU A 288 2.89 -23.80 -6.11
C LEU A 288 3.18 -22.43 -6.76
N THR A 289 2.26 -21.91 -7.56
CA THR A 289 2.37 -20.58 -8.18
C THR A 289 2.43 -19.48 -7.12
N ILE A 290 1.56 -19.53 -6.11
CA ILE A 290 1.59 -18.56 -5.00
C ILE A 290 2.90 -18.67 -4.23
N THR A 291 3.43 -19.89 -4.04
CA THR A 291 4.71 -20.11 -3.35
C THR A 291 5.86 -19.45 -4.12
N SER A 292 5.92 -19.61 -5.45
CA SER A 292 6.93 -18.98 -6.29
C SER A 292 6.84 -17.47 -6.29
N LEU A 293 5.61 -16.93 -6.31
CA LEU A 293 5.34 -15.50 -6.24
C LEU A 293 5.86 -14.89 -4.93
N TYR A 294 5.53 -15.49 -3.81
CA TYR A 294 6.01 -15.00 -2.50
C TYR A 294 7.52 -15.15 -2.33
N ALA A 295 8.14 -16.12 -2.99
CA ALA A 295 9.60 -16.26 -3.02
C ALA A 295 10.29 -15.12 -3.76
N GLY A 296 9.64 -14.51 -4.75
CA GLY A 296 10.12 -13.38 -5.53
C GLY A 296 9.97 -12.01 -4.83
N ILE A 297 9.16 -11.91 -3.78
CA ILE A 297 8.95 -10.66 -3.05
C ILE A 297 10.20 -10.32 -2.25
N ARG A 298 10.90 -9.24 -2.65
CA ARG A 298 12.13 -8.75 -2.01
C ARG A 298 11.90 -8.04 -0.67
N GLU A 299 10.69 -7.64 -0.35
CA GLU A 299 10.37 -7.02 0.92
C GLU A 299 10.30 -8.09 2.01
N LYS A 300 11.17 -7.95 3.00
CA LYS A 300 11.28 -8.81 4.18
C LYS A 300 10.14 -8.55 5.17
N ASP A 301 8.91 -8.63 4.75
CA ASP A 301 7.79 -8.65 5.67
C ASP A 301 7.74 -10.00 6.40
N ARG A 302 7.73 -9.95 7.73
CA ARG A 302 7.72 -11.15 8.59
C ARG A 302 6.53 -12.05 8.29
N ALA A 303 5.37 -11.48 7.98
CA ALA A 303 4.16 -12.22 7.68
C ALA A 303 4.33 -13.08 6.41
N HIS A 304 4.83 -12.48 5.33
CA HIS A 304 5.14 -13.19 4.09
C HIS A 304 6.22 -14.26 4.30
N SER A 305 7.23 -13.97 5.12
CA SER A 305 8.30 -14.92 5.41
C SER A 305 7.81 -16.18 6.14
N TYR A 306 6.89 -16.02 7.12
CA TYR A 306 6.31 -17.15 7.82
C TYR A 306 5.42 -17.99 6.91
N LEU A 307 4.53 -17.35 6.15
CA LEU A 307 3.65 -18.06 5.22
C LEU A 307 4.46 -18.76 4.13
N LEU A 308 5.47 -18.11 3.56
CA LEU A 308 6.35 -18.69 2.54
C LEU A 308 7.08 -19.93 3.04
N LYS A 309 7.53 -19.94 4.30
CA LYS A 309 8.18 -21.11 4.90
C LYS A 309 7.25 -22.32 4.91
N GLU A 310 6.00 -22.12 5.35
CA GLU A 310 5.02 -23.22 5.40
C GLU A 310 4.56 -23.65 3.99
N LEU A 311 4.41 -22.70 3.06
CA LEU A 311 4.07 -22.99 1.66
C LEU A 311 5.19 -23.77 0.96
N ARG A 312 6.45 -23.41 1.19
CA ARG A 312 7.61 -24.18 0.64
C ARG A 312 7.65 -25.60 1.20
N SER A 313 7.40 -25.77 2.48
CA SER A 313 7.33 -27.10 3.08
C SER A 313 6.27 -27.96 2.42
N ALA A 314 5.05 -27.40 2.26
CA ALA A 314 3.96 -28.08 1.58
C ALA A 314 4.27 -28.35 0.09
N GLY A 315 4.86 -27.37 -0.61
CA GLY A 315 5.28 -27.53 -2.02
C GLY A 315 6.30 -28.65 -2.21
N ASN A 316 7.28 -28.78 -1.31
CA ASN A 316 8.24 -29.87 -1.33
C ASN A 316 7.58 -31.23 -1.09
N GLN A 317 6.62 -31.31 -0.18
CA GLN A 317 5.85 -32.53 0.07
C GLN A 317 5.03 -32.94 -1.14
N LEU A 318 4.37 -31.99 -1.82
CA LEU A 318 3.66 -32.23 -3.08
C LEU A 318 4.61 -32.71 -4.18
N ALA A 319 5.80 -32.13 -4.29
CA ALA A 319 6.82 -32.56 -5.27
C ALA A 319 7.31 -33.96 -5.00
N ASN A 320 7.41 -34.37 -3.73
CA ASN A 320 7.82 -35.73 -3.32
C ASN A 320 6.69 -36.76 -3.45
N GLY A 321 5.52 -36.42 -3.99
CA GLY A 321 4.43 -37.33 -4.25
C GLY A 321 3.57 -37.69 -3.04
N ILE A 322 3.65 -36.92 -1.94
CA ILE A 322 2.74 -37.11 -0.80
C ILE A 322 1.31 -36.74 -1.25
N PRO A 323 0.28 -37.48 -0.83
CA PRO A 323 -1.12 -37.19 -1.17
C PRO A 323 -1.54 -35.76 -0.83
N GLU A 324 -2.23 -35.08 -1.75
CA GLU A 324 -2.58 -33.67 -1.62
C GLU A 324 -3.45 -33.37 -0.40
N ASP A 325 -4.39 -34.27 -0.06
CA ASP A 325 -5.27 -34.15 1.10
C ASP A 325 -4.48 -34.15 2.43
N GLU A 326 -3.46 -34.99 2.52
CA GLU A 326 -2.57 -35.04 3.68
C GLU A 326 -1.72 -33.77 3.78
N VAL A 327 -1.13 -33.34 2.66
CA VAL A 327 -0.28 -32.13 2.61
C VAL A 327 -1.07 -30.89 3.05
N TYR A 328 -2.29 -30.67 2.53
CA TYR A 328 -3.08 -29.49 2.89
C TYR A 328 -3.53 -29.52 4.35
N THR A 329 -3.90 -30.69 4.85
CA THR A 329 -4.26 -30.86 6.27
C THR A 329 -3.07 -30.54 7.18
N GLN A 330 -1.89 -31.08 6.85
CA GLN A 330 -0.67 -30.84 7.61
C GLN A 330 -0.20 -29.39 7.54
N TRP A 331 -0.29 -28.75 6.36
CA TRP A 331 -0.01 -27.33 6.18
C TRP A 331 -0.90 -26.47 7.08
N GLY A 332 -2.19 -26.73 7.11
CA GLY A 332 -3.13 -26.01 7.95
C GLY A 332 -2.82 -26.15 9.45
N MET A 333 -2.36 -27.32 9.89
CA MET A 333 -1.95 -27.56 11.28
C MET A 333 -0.65 -26.82 11.62
N ASN A 334 0.34 -26.84 10.73
CA ASN A 334 1.65 -26.21 10.94
C ASN A 334 1.59 -24.69 11.01
N CYS A 335 0.59 -24.07 10.39
CA CYS A 335 0.37 -22.63 10.45
C CYS A 335 -0.05 -22.11 11.84
N GLU A 336 -0.51 -22.98 12.77
CA GLU A 336 -0.94 -22.65 14.14
C GLU A 336 -2.09 -21.62 14.20
N GLU A 337 -2.66 -21.22 13.05
CA GLU A 337 -3.77 -20.26 12.94
C GLU A 337 -5.08 -20.99 12.58
N ARG A 338 -6.18 -20.60 13.25
CA ARG A 338 -7.49 -21.25 13.08
C ARG A 338 -7.98 -21.20 11.62
N SER A 339 -7.83 -20.06 10.97
CA SER A 339 -8.26 -19.84 9.59
C SER A 339 -7.47 -20.71 8.61
N CYS A 340 -6.15 -20.83 8.80
CA CYS A 340 -5.31 -21.72 7.98
C CYS A 340 -5.70 -23.21 8.16
N ARG A 341 -6.03 -23.62 9.39
CA ARG A 341 -6.51 -25.00 9.64
C ARG A 341 -7.83 -25.26 8.95
N ARG A 342 -8.79 -24.32 9.02
CA ARG A 342 -10.07 -24.42 8.32
C ARG A 342 -9.87 -24.54 6.81
N LEU A 343 -9.00 -23.71 6.24
CA LEU A 343 -8.68 -23.75 4.82
C LEU A 343 -8.02 -25.08 4.42
N GLY A 344 -7.01 -25.55 5.17
CA GLY A 344 -6.35 -26.82 4.90
C GLY A 344 -7.34 -27.99 4.85
N PHE A 345 -8.28 -28.03 5.81
CA PHE A 345 -9.36 -29.00 5.82
C PHE A 345 -10.33 -28.83 4.63
N LEU A 346 -10.72 -27.59 4.30
CA LEU A 346 -11.57 -27.33 3.13
C LEU A 346 -10.90 -27.78 1.83
N LEU A 347 -9.61 -27.54 1.65
CA LEU A 347 -8.86 -27.98 0.49
C LEU A 347 -8.81 -29.52 0.41
N SER A 348 -8.52 -30.20 1.51
CA SER A 348 -8.44 -31.68 1.54
C SER A 348 -9.79 -32.35 1.22
N VAL A 349 -10.90 -31.82 1.75
CA VAL A 349 -12.25 -32.38 1.52
C VAL A 349 -12.74 -32.10 0.09
N ASN A 350 -12.45 -30.92 -0.46
CA ASN A 350 -12.96 -30.53 -1.77
C ASN A 350 -12.18 -31.08 -2.97
N LEU A 351 -11.00 -31.68 -2.76
CA LEU A 351 -10.29 -32.43 -3.82
C LEU A 351 -11.19 -33.51 -4.44
N ARG A 352 -12.12 -34.09 -3.67
CA ARG A 352 -13.05 -35.12 -4.10
C ARG A 352 -14.36 -34.59 -4.69
N LYS A 353 -14.72 -33.31 -4.42
CA LYS A 353 -16.04 -32.74 -4.74
C LYS A 353 -16.07 -31.78 -5.94
N GLY A 354 -14.91 -31.38 -6.46
CA GLY A 354 -14.76 -30.53 -7.63
C GLY A 354 -14.69 -29.02 -7.36
N ASN A 355 -14.12 -28.28 -8.31
CA ASN A 355 -13.73 -26.88 -8.15
C ASN A 355 -14.88 -25.88 -7.85
N ARG A 356 -16.11 -26.13 -8.32
CA ARG A 356 -17.21 -25.18 -8.10
C ARG A 356 -17.60 -25.02 -6.64
N GLN A 357 -17.65 -26.13 -5.91
CA GLN A 357 -17.99 -26.10 -4.49
C GLN A 357 -16.85 -25.48 -3.66
N LEU A 358 -15.61 -25.71 -4.05
CA LEU A 358 -14.47 -25.07 -3.43
C LEU A 358 -14.49 -23.56 -3.61
N LEU A 359 -14.79 -23.04 -4.80
CA LEU A 359 -14.87 -21.62 -5.08
C LEU A 359 -15.91 -20.91 -4.20
N SER A 360 -17.11 -21.50 -4.03
CA SER A 360 -18.14 -20.92 -3.15
C SER A 360 -17.71 -20.91 -1.67
N CYS A 361 -17.04 -21.96 -1.20
CA CYS A 361 -16.48 -21.99 0.16
C CYS A 361 -15.38 -20.94 0.35
N LEU A 362 -14.52 -20.74 -0.66
CA LEU A 362 -13.49 -19.70 -0.61
C LEU A 362 -14.07 -18.29 -0.63
N GLU A 363 -15.18 -18.05 -1.36
CA GLU A 363 -15.90 -16.78 -1.33
C GLU A 363 -16.46 -16.46 0.05
N GLU A 364 -17.03 -17.43 0.72
CA GLU A 364 -17.53 -17.29 2.08
C GLU A 364 -16.36 -17.02 3.06
N GLU A 365 -15.27 -17.76 2.96
CA GLU A 365 -14.06 -17.58 3.75
C GLU A 365 -13.47 -16.17 3.58
N ILE A 366 -13.40 -15.68 2.34
CA ILE A 366 -12.94 -14.31 2.05
C ILE A 366 -13.86 -13.28 2.68
N ARG A 367 -15.18 -13.46 2.58
CA ARG A 367 -16.17 -12.54 3.17
C ARG A 367 -16.02 -12.45 4.68
N ASP A 368 -15.94 -13.59 5.35
CA ASP A 368 -15.77 -13.68 6.81
C ASP A 368 -14.48 -13.01 7.26
N THR A 369 -13.39 -13.34 6.57
CA THR A 369 -12.06 -12.82 6.88
C THR A 369 -11.96 -11.31 6.64
N ARG A 370 -12.61 -10.79 5.58
CA ARG A 370 -12.72 -9.34 5.33
C ARG A 370 -13.48 -8.62 6.44
N GLN A 371 -14.60 -9.18 6.92
CA GLN A 371 -15.35 -8.60 8.04
C GLN A 371 -14.52 -8.57 9.33
N GLU A 372 -13.81 -9.65 9.64
CA GLU A 372 -12.89 -9.68 10.79
C GLU A 372 -11.76 -8.63 10.65
N LEU A 373 -11.20 -8.49 9.45
CA LEU A 373 -10.16 -7.51 9.16
C LEU A 373 -10.69 -6.07 9.34
N GLN A 374 -11.88 -5.77 8.81
CA GLN A 374 -12.53 -4.47 9.00
C GLN A 374 -12.76 -4.15 10.48
N LYS A 375 -13.30 -5.10 11.27
CA LYS A 375 -13.47 -4.94 12.71
C LYS A 375 -12.13 -4.68 13.41
N LYS A 376 -11.08 -5.43 13.06
CA LYS A 376 -9.73 -5.27 13.62
C LYS A 376 -9.13 -3.89 13.28
N ILE A 377 -9.32 -3.43 12.03
CA ILE A 377 -8.84 -2.11 11.59
C ILE A 377 -9.59 -1.00 12.33
N ARG A 378 -10.91 -1.10 12.46
CA ARG A 378 -11.71 -0.13 13.21
C ARG A 378 -11.26 -0.06 14.67
N LYS A 379 -11.07 -1.21 15.32
CA LYS A 379 -10.55 -1.27 16.69
C LYS A 379 -9.14 -0.69 16.81
N LYS A 380 -8.24 -1.03 15.90
CA LYS A 380 -6.89 -0.42 15.86
C LYS A 380 -6.95 1.09 15.60
N GLY A 381 -7.90 1.58 14.81
CA GLY A 381 -8.14 3.00 14.62
C GLY A 381 -8.56 3.71 15.92
N GLU A 382 -9.43 3.09 16.69
CA GLU A 382 -9.86 3.58 18.01
C GLU A 382 -8.68 3.56 19.03
N GLU A 383 -7.91 2.48 19.07
CA GLU A 383 -6.71 2.37 19.90
C GLU A 383 -5.62 3.37 19.51
N ALA A 384 -5.45 3.64 18.20
CA ALA A 384 -4.52 4.65 17.71
C ALA A 384 -4.91 6.04 18.18
N SER A 385 -6.22 6.34 18.26
CA SER A 385 -6.74 7.59 18.84
C SER A 385 -6.28 7.77 20.29
N THR A 386 -6.43 6.73 21.10
CA THR A 386 -5.99 6.77 22.50
C THR A 386 -4.46 6.91 22.63
N LYS A 387 -3.70 6.25 21.74
CA LYS A 387 -2.23 6.36 21.73
C LYS A 387 -1.74 7.74 21.26
N LEU A 388 -2.54 8.46 20.48
CA LEU A 388 -2.25 9.83 20.05
C LEU A 388 -2.40 10.86 21.19
N LEU A 389 -3.11 10.54 22.27
CA LEU A 389 -3.17 11.41 23.45
C LEU A 389 -1.79 11.66 24.04
N PHE A 390 -0.86 10.70 23.94
CA PHE A 390 0.48 10.86 24.50
C PHE A 390 1.34 11.92 23.77
N PRO A 391 1.50 11.89 22.45
CA PRO A 391 2.11 13.00 21.71
C PRO A 391 1.40 14.35 21.91
N MET A 392 0.06 14.32 22.05
CA MET A 392 -0.72 15.54 22.32
C MET A 392 -0.38 16.16 23.68
N LEU A 393 -0.28 15.34 24.74
CA LEU A 393 0.18 15.75 26.06
C LEU A 393 1.60 16.36 26.00
N LEU A 394 2.47 15.75 25.20
CA LEU A 394 3.83 16.22 25.00
C LEU A 394 3.88 17.58 24.32
N TYR A 395 3.01 17.85 23.33
CA TYR A 395 2.86 19.18 22.73
C TYR A 395 2.29 20.22 23.71
N LEU A 396 1.38 19.80 24.58
CA LEU A 396 0.82 20.70 25.62
C LEU A 396 1.89 21.08 26.64
N ILE A 397 2.75 20.15 27.06
CA ILE A 397 3.89 20.42 27.94
C ILE A 397 4.86 21.43 27.28
N ILE A 398 5.15 21.28 25.97
CA ILE A 398 5.99 22.22 25.22
C ILE A 398 5.44 23.66 25.27
N VAL A 399 4.13 23.81 25.29
CA VAL A 399 3.47 25.11 25.36
C VAL A 399 3.50 25.71 26.77
N MET A 400 3.54 24.86 27.81
CA MET A 400 3.58 25.30 29.20
C MET A 400 4.98 25.67 29.72
N ILE A 401 6.03 25.22 29.04
CA ILE A 401 7.43 25.55 29.32
C ILE A 401 7.83 26.84 28.61
#